data_5d65158f7858ac21b4af2407c29a271c
#
_entry.id   5d65158f7858ac21b4af2407c29a271c
#
_cell.length_a   1.000
_cell.length_b   1.000
_cell.length_c   1.000
_cell.angle_alpha   90.00
_cell.angle_beta   90.00
_cell.angle_gamma   90.00
#
_symmetry.space_group_name_H-M   'P 1'
#
loop_
_entity.id
_entity.type
_entity.pdbx_description
1 polymer ?
#
loop_
_entity_poly.entity_id
_entity_poly.type
_entity_poly.pdbx_seq_one_letter_code
_entity_poly.pdbx_strand_id
1 'polypeptide(L)'
;MKQPFPGKHWNKVTECTSSIYSELHRIALLYGCEASTISKKLEEKLEAVEMWLLRRMLRISWVERVTNEQVLQRAGAKREMMKSIRRRQMRFFGHVMRQEQLENLCLTGKVEGKRGRGRPRTKFLDSLAKFVGGANTPAGLIRKTADRAEWRLMVANVLGDTAPR
;
A
#
# COMPACT_ATOMS: atom_id res chain seq x y z
N MET A 1 -31.75 -7.72 27.30
CA MET A 1 -32.55 -6.99 26.32
C MET A 1 -31.61 -6.28 25.37
N LYS A 2 -31.52 -6.72 24.11
CA LYS A 2 -30.68 -6.08 23.09
C LYS A 2 -31.52 -5.00 22.41
N GLN A 3 -31.09 -3.76 22.48
CA GLN A 3 -31.74 -2.64 21.77
C GLN A 3 -31.62 -2.89 20.24
N PRO A 4 -32.72 -2.73 19.48
CA PRO A 4 -32.65 -2.83 18.03
C PRO A 4 -31.88 -1.63 17.46
N PHE A 5 -31.01 -1.89 16.47
CA PHE A 5 -30.26 -0.87 15.77
C PHE A 5 -31.20 0.16 15.12
N PRO A 6 -30.97 1.46 15.28
CA PRO A 6 -31.77 2.49 14.65
C PRO A 6 -31.61 2.46 13.13
N GLY A 7 -32.75 2.70 12.47
CA GLY A 7 -32.97 2.45 11.05
C GLY A 7 -32.09 3.23 10.05
N LYS A 8 -32.45 3.08 8.79
CA LYS A 8 -31.73 3.49 7.55
C LYS A 8 -31.04 4.88 7.53
N HIS A 9 -31.44 5.81 8.38
CA HIS A 9 -30.86 7.15 8.47
C HIS A 9 -29.44 7.15 9.13
N TRP A 10 -29.22 6.27 10.11
CA TRP A 10 -27.90 6.11 10.77
C TRP A 10 -26.85 5.48 9.85
N ASN A 11 -27.27 4.61 8.93
CA ASN A 11 -26.34 3.98 7.99
C ASN A 11 -25.69 5.02 7.06
N LYS A 12 -26.46 6.01 6.61
CA LYS A 12 -25.96 7.05 5.68
C LYS A 12 -24.95 8.01 6.33
N VAL A 13 -25.16 8.37 7.59
CA VAL A 13 -24.24 9.21 8.37
C VAL A 13 -22.97 8.43 8.74
N THR A 14 -23.09 7.16 9.12
CA THR A 14 -21.95 6.30 9.42
C THR A 14 -21.15 5.97 8.16
N GLU A 15 -21.77 5.81 7.02
CA GLU A 15 -21.08 5.64 5.73
C GLU A 15 -20.29 6.91 5.35
N CYS A 16 -20.88 8.08 5.50
CA CYS A 16 -20.21 9.34 5.18
C CYS A 16 -19.05 9.62 6.15
N THR A 17 -19.22 9.44 7.45
CA THR A 17 -18.17 9.63 8.44
C THR A 17 -17.07 8.57 8.32
N SER A 18 -17.41 7.31 8.04
CA SER A 18 -16.43 6.25 7.84
C SER A 18 -15.58 6.51 6.58
N SER A 19 -16.19 7.02 5.52
CA SER A 19 -15.48 7.40 4.29
C SER A 19 -14.47 8.53 4.54
N ILE A 20 -14.87 9.59 5.25
CA ILE A 20 -14.00 10.73 5.57
C ILE A 20 -12.84 10.29 6.48
N TYR A 21 -13.11 9.53 7.52
CA TYR A 21 -12.06 9.03 8.43
C TYR A 21 -11.10 8.09 7.73
N SER A 22 -11.59 7.20 6.86
CA SER A 22 -10.73 6.30 6.09
C SER A 22 -9.82 7.07 5.15
N GLU A 23 -10.31 8.12 4.49
CA GLU A 23 -9.50 8.95 3.60
C GLU A 23 -8.45 9.78 4.37
N LEU A 24 -8.80 10.41 5.49
CA LEU A 24 -7.86 11.19 6.31
C LEU A 24 -6.73 10.31 6.85
N HIS A 25 -7.05 9.16 7.43
CA HIS A 25 -6.03 8.23 7.93
C HIS A 25 -5.19 7.65 6.79
N ARG A 26 -5.83 7.37 5.64
CA ARG A 26 -5.14 6.91 4.44
C ARG A 26 -4.15 7.95 3.92
N ILE A 27 -4.52 9.23 3.90
CA ILE A 27 -3.64 10.31 3.51
C ILE A 27 -2.44 10.41 4.46
N ALA A 28 -2.66 10.39 5.77
CA ALA A 28 -1.59 10.46 6.76
C ALA A 28 -0.63 9.27 6.70
N LEU A 29 -1.14 8.04 6.57
CA LEU A 29 -0.33 6.82 6.50
C LEU A 29 0.38 6.64 5.16
N LEU A 30 -0.19 7.19 4.08
CA LEU A 30 0.40 7.11 2.74
C LEU A 30 1.36 8.26 2.44
N TYR A 31 1.47 9.24 3.33
CA TYR A 31 2.40 10.33 3.14
C TYR A 31 3.85 9.84 3.22
N GLY A 32 4.64 10.12 2.18
CA GLY A 32 6.05 9.73 2.12
C GLY A 32 6.34 8.23 2.03
N CYS A 33 5.30 7.38 1.84
CA CYS A 33 5.50 5.93 1.75
C CYS A 33 6.14 5.48 0.43
N GLU A 34 6.20 6.37 -0.56
CA GLU A 34 6.68 6.09 -1.92
C GLU A 34 8.13 5.64 -1.96
N ALA A 35 8.99 6.25 -1.14
CA ALA A 35 10.42 5.94 -1.08
C ALA A 35 10.77 4.91 0.01
N SER A 36 9.82 4.52 0.85
CA SER A 36 10.07 3.65 1.99
C SER A 36 10.21 2.19 1.60
N THR A 37 11.21 1.51 2.16
CA THR A 37 11.36 0.06 1.99
C THR A 37 10.44 -0.68 2.95
N ILE A 38 9.49 -1.45 2.44
CA ILE A 38 8.55 -2.21 3.25
C ILE A 38 9.08 -3.61 3.48
N SER A 39 9.38 -3.93 4.74
CA SER A 39 9.70 -5.27 5.19
C SER A 39 8.42 -6.06 5.48
N LYS A 40 8.49 -7.41 5.49
CA LYS A 40 7.35 -8.27 5.83
C LYS A 40 6.73 -7.93 7.19
N LYS A 41 7.57 -7.65 8.20
CA LYS A 41 7.08 -7.21 9.53
C LYS A 41 6.31 -5.89 9.48
N LEU A 42 6.73 -4.95 8.62
CA LEU A 42 6.02 -3.67 8.45
C LEU A 42 4.70 -3.86 7.71
N GLU A 43 4.66 -4.74 6.72
CA GLU A 43 3.45 -5.14 6.00
C GLU A 43 2.39 -5.69 6.96
N GLU A 44 2.76 -6.67 7.80
CA GLU A 44 1.89 -7.24 8.84
C GLU A 44 1.36 -6.16 9.82
N LYS A 45 2.22 -5.20 10.21
CA LYS A 45 1.79 -4.08 11.07
C LYS A 45 0.80 -3.15 10.37
N LEU A 46 1.04 -2.83 9.10
CA LEU A 46 0.14 -1.97 8.33
C LEU A 46 -1.23 -2.63 8.12
N GLU A 47 -1.26 -3.92 7.85
CA GLU A 47 -2.51 -4.68 7.78
C GLU A 47 -3.24 -4.70 9.14
N ALA A 48 -2.52 -4.83 10.24
CA ALA A 48 -3.12 -4.76 11.57
C ALA A 48 -3.68 -3.37 11.88
N VAL A 49 -2.98 -2.30 11.48
CA VAL A 49 -3.46 -0.92 11.63
C VAL A 49 -4.72 -0.68 10.79
N GLU A 50 -4.77 -1.18 9.54
CA GLU A 50 -5.96 -1.08 8.71
C GLU A 50 -7.18 -1.72 9.39
N MET A 51 -7.02 -2.93 9.94
CA MET A 51 -8.08 -3.61 10.67
C MET A 51 -8.46 -2.91 11.97
N TRP A 52 -7.48 -2.34 12.68
CA TRP A 52 -7.73 -1.56 13.89
C TRP A 52 -8.56 -0.31 13.58
N LEU A 53 -8.22 0.42 12.51
CA LEU A 53 -8.96 1.60 12.06
C LEU A 53 -10.42 1.25 11.72
N LEU A 54 -10.63 0.18 10.94
CA LEU A 54 -11.98 -0.29 10.59
C LEU A 54 -12.81 -0.64 11.82
N ARG A 55 -12.22 -1.34 12.81
CA ARG A 55 -12.91 -1.65 14.08
C ARG A 55 -13.27 -0.39 14.84
N ARG A 56 -12.35 0.59 14.87
CA ARG A 56 -12.57 1.88 15.57
C ARG A 56 -13.72 2.67 14.92
N MET A 57 -13.76 2.71 13.59
CA MET A 57 -14.83 3.38 12.84
C MET A 57 -16.18 2.71 13.06
N LEU A 58 -16.23 1.40 13.03
CA LEU A 58 -17.45 0.61 13.26
C LEU A 58 -17.83 0.49 14.75
N ARG A 59 -17.06 1.10 15.66
CA ARG A 59 -17.23 1.00 17.11
C ARG A 59 -17.33 -0.43 17.64
N ILE A 60 -16.61 -1.37 16.99
CA ILE A 60 -16.55 -2.76 17.40
C ILE A 60 -15.61 -2.87 18.60
N SER A 61 -16.15 -3.32 19.72
CA SER A 61 -15.37 -3.57 20.93
C SER A 61 -14.50 -4.81 20.76
N TRP A 62 -13.31 -4.80 21.39
CA TRP A 62 -12.46 -5.98 21.44
C TRP A 62 -13.13 -7.20 22.10
N VAL A 63 -14.05 -6.95 23.03
CA VAL A 63 -14.80 -7.98 23.75
C VAL A 63 -15.73 -8.78 22.82
N GLU A 64 -16.18 -8.18 21.73
CA GLU A 64 -17.13 -8.82 20.80
C GLU A 64 -16.51 -9.98 19.99
N ARG A 65 -15.21 -10.16 20.04
CA ARG A 65 -14.46 -11.23 19.34
C ARG A 65 -14.83 -11.39 17.86
N VAL A 66 -15.18 -10.28 17.18
CA VAL A 66 -15.53 -10.27 15.76
C VAL A 66 -14.31 -10.57 14.90
N THR A 67 -14.40 -11.49 13.94
CA THR A 67 -13.29 -11.82 13.04
C THR A 67 -13.00 -10.69 12.06
N ASN A 68 -11.79 -10.66 11.47
CA ASN A 68 -11.42 -9.66 10.48
C ASN A 68 -12.31 -9.70 9.24
N GLU A 69 -12.72 -10.89 8.83
CA GLU A 69 -13.64 -11.08 7.68
C GLU A 69 -15.00 -10.46 7.94
N GLN A 70 -15.55 -10.67 9.14
CA GLN A 70 -16.80 -10.05 9.54
C GLN A 70 -16.70 -8.52 9.64
N VAL A 71 -15.53 -8.00 10.08
CA VAL A 71 -15.30 -6.55 10.10
C VAL A 71 -15.29 -5.99 8.69
N LEU A 72 -14.59 -6.61 7.75
CA LEU A 72 -14.56 -6.21 6.34
C LEU A 72 -15.94 -6.26 5.70
N GLN A 73 -16.71 -7.31 5.99
CA GLN A 73 -18.08 -7.45 5.51
C GLN A 73 -18.99 -6.35 6.06
N ARG A 74 -18.91 -6.05 7.37
CA ARG A 74 -19.67 -4.95 7.99
C ARG A 74 -19.28 -3.58 7.47
N ALA A 75 -17.99 -3.39 7.16
CA ALA A 75 -17.45 -2.16 6.57
C ALA A 75 -17.80 -2.00 5.10
N GLY A 76 -18.22 -3.07 4.40
CA GLY A 76 -18.33 -3.08 2.93
C GLY A 76 -17.00 -2.80 2.24
N ALA A 77 -15.89 -3.04 2.91
CA ALA A 77 -14.54 -2.67 2.48
C ALA A 77 -13.68 -3.89 2.17
N LYS A 78 -12.64 -3.67 1.37
CA LYS A 78 -11.58 -4.65 1.10
C LYS A 78 -10.26 -4.13 1.68
N ARG A 79 -9.32 -5.02 1.91
CA ARG A 79 -7.95 -4.64 2.28
C ARG A 79 -7.27 -3.97 1.10
N GLU A 80 -7.13 -2.65 1.16
CA GLU A 80 -6.59 -1.87 0.04
C GLU A 80 -5.37 -1.02 0.41
N MET A 81 -5.04 -0.91 1.70
CA MET A 81 -3.94 -0.08 2.16
C MET A 81 -2.62 -0.51 1.52
N MET A 82 -2.28 -1.78 1.58
CA MET A 82 -1.04 -2.30 0.99
C MET A 82 -1.02 -2.14 -0.54
N LYS A 83 -2.13 -2.37 -1.22
CA LYS A 83 -2.25 -2.11 -2.66
C LYS A 83 -2.01 -0.64 -2.98
N SER A 84 -2.58 0.27 -2.20
CA SER A 84 -2.41 1.72 -2.38
C SER A 84 -0.95 2.15 -2.18
N ILE A 85 -0.27 1.62 -1.17
CA ILE A 85 1.16 1.87 -0.94
C ILE A 85 1.98 1.36 -2.13
N ARG A 86 1.76 0.11 -2.56
CA ARG A 86 2.48 -0.49 -3.69
C ARG A 86 2.23 0.27 -5.00
N ARG A 87 1.00 0.71 -5.23
CA ARG A 87 0.65 1.56 -6.37
C ARG A 87 1.46 2.86 -6.39
N ARG A 88 1.57 3.54 -5.24
CA ARG A 88 2.37 4.76 -5.11
C ARG A 88 3.86 4.48 -5.33
N GLN A 89 4.40 3.43 -4.71
CA GLN A 89 5.80 3.02 -4.88
C GLN A 89 6.14 2.72 -6.34
N MET A 90 5.28 1.99 -7.05
CA MET A 90 5.49 1.66 -8.47
C MET A 90 5.41 2.91 -9.36
N ARG A 91 4.46 3.82 -9.09
CA ARG A 91 4.37 5.09 -9.81
C ARG A 91 5.61 5.96 -9.59
N PHE A 92 6.02 6.11 -8.33
CA PHE A 92 7.23 6.85 -7.96
C PHE A 92 8.47 6.25 -8.63
N PHE A 93 8.66 4.95 -8.52
CA PHE A 93 9.78 4.25 -9.13
C PHE A 93 9.83 4.47 -10.65
N GLY A 94 8.72 4.29 -11.35
CA GLY A 94 8.66 4.54 -12.79
C GLY A 94 8.92 6.00 -13.17
N HIS A 95 8.57 6.96 -12.29
CA HIS A 95 8.88 8.37 -12.50
C HIS A 95 10.38 8.65 -12.36
N VAL A 96 10.98 8.22 -11.26
CA VAL A 96 12.39 8.43 -10.95
C VAL A 96 13.32 7.75 -11.97
N MET A 97 12.96 6.54 -12.43
CA MET A 97 13.79 5.83 -13.39
C MET A 97 13.86 6.49 -14.77
N ARG A 98 12.87 7.29 -15.15
CA ARG A 98 12.87 8.06 -16.41
C ARG A 98 13.55 9.43 -16.29
N GLN A 99 13.94 9.81 -15.09
CA GLN A 99 14.69 11.05 -14.84
C GLN A 99 16.14 10.71 -14.47
N GLU A 100 17.08 11.38 -15.10
CA GLU A 100 18.51 11.26 -14.79
C GLU A 100 18.89 12.23 -13.67
N GLN A 101 18.27 12.07 -12.50
CA GLN A 101 18.50 12.91 -11.32
C GLN A 101 19.14 12.12 -10.17
N LEU A 102 19.44 12.82 -9.08
CA LEU A 102 20.07 12.26 -7.89
C LEU A 102 19.29 11.08 -7.32
N GLU A 103 17.96 11.15 -7.37
CA GLU A 103 17.08 10.09 -6.88
C GLU A 103 17.29 8.76 -7.62
N ASN A 104 17.54 8.82 -8.93
CA ASN A 104 17.86 7.63 -9.73
C ASN A 104 19.17 7.00 -9.26
N LEU A 105 20.22 7.81 -9.03
CA LEU A 105 21.49 7.34 -8.51
C LEU A 105 21.35 6.69 -7.14
N CYS A 106 20.56 7.29 -6.25
CA CYS A 106 20.28 6.75 -4.92
C CYS A 106 19.53 5.41 -4.98
N LEU A 107 18.47 5.32 -5.81
CA LEU A 107 17.66 4.10 -5.95
C LEU A 107 18.43 2.94 -6.60
N THR A 108 19.28 3.24 -7.58
CA THR A 108 20.10 2.24 -8.27
C THR A 108 21.35 1.85 -7.47
N GLY A 109 21.68 2.61 -6.43
CA GLY A 109 22.87 2.38 -5.60
C GLY A 109 24.19 2.71 -6.30
N LYS A 110 24.16 3.62 -7.28
CA LYS A 110 25.34 4.13 -8.00
C LYS A 110 26.06 5.25 -7.24
N VAL A 111 25.72 5.45 -5.97
CA VAL A 111 26.38 6.43 -5.11
C VAL A 111 27.70 5.86 -4.60
N GLU A 112 28.79 6.62 -4.76
CA GLU A 112 30.08 6.25 -4.23
C GLU A 112 30.09 6.15 -2.70
N GLY A 113 30.80 5.16 -2.17
CA GLY A 113 30.93 4.95 -0.73
C GLY A 113 31.21 3.51 -0.36
N LYS A 114 31.82 3.33 0.81
CA LYS A 114 32.08 2.00 1.38
C LYS A 114 30.91 1.56 2.25
N ARG A 115 30.48 0.32 2.09
CA ARG A 115 29.43 -0.28 2.92
C ARG A 115 29.96 -0.54 4.32
N GLY A 116 29.19 -0.14 5.33
CA GLY A 116 29.48 -0.47 6.71
C GLY A 116 29.40 -1.99 6.99
N ARG A 117 30.06 -2.43 8.06
CA ARG A 117 30.07 -3.83 8.52
C ARG A 117 28.69 -4.21 9.03
N GLY A 118 28.21 -5.41 8.71
CA GLY A 118 26.95 -5.94 9.23
C GLY A 118 26.03 -6.50 8.14
N ARG A 119 24.82 -6.93 8.56
CA ARG A 119 23.81 -7.48 7.66
C ARG A 119 23.34 -6.42 6.67
N PRO A 120 23.33 -6.69 5.36
CA PRO A 120 22.84 -5.77 4.34
C PRO A 120 21.38 -5.39 4.60
N ARG A 121 21.05 -4.11 4.48
CA ARG A 121 19.65 -3.64 4.53
C ARG A 121 18.92 -4.12 3.28
N THR A 122 17.62 -4.43 3.42
CA THR A 122 16.78 -4.73 2.27
C THR A 122 16.71 -3.52 1.35
N LYS A 123 17.05 -3.71 0.09
CA LYS A 123 16.98 -2.63 -0.91
C LYS A 123 15.53 -2.42 -1.33
N PHE A 124 15.19 -1.18 -1.67
CA PHE A 124 13.88 -0.81 -2.19
C PHE A 124 13.51 -1.61 -3.45
N LEU A 125 14.44 -1.71 -4.40
CA LEU A 125 14.28 -2.48 -5.64
C LEU A 125 14.00 -3.96 -5.40
N ASP A 126 14.71 -4.57 -4.45
CA ASP A 126 14.49 -5.99 -4.12
C ASP A 126 13.10 -6.22 -3.54
N SER A 127 12.60 -5.25 -2.73
CA SER A 127 11.25 -5.29 -2.20
C SER A 127 10.19 -5.18 -3.29
N LEU A 128 10.39 -4.28 -4.27
CA LEU A 128 9.49 -4.13 -5.40
C LEU A 128 9.52 -5.35 -6.33
N ALA A 129 10.70 -5.87 -6.64
CA ALA A 129 10.85 -7.05 -7.49
C ALA A 129 10.13 -8.27 -6.90
N LYS A 130 10.25 -8.48 -5.59
CA LYS A 130 9.50 -9.52 -4.87
C LYS A 130 7.99 -9.33 -4.95
N PHE A 131 7.52 -8.10 -4.84
CA PHE A 131 6.08 -7.81 -4.92
C PHE A 131 5.52 -8.06 -6.32
N VAL A 132 6.23 -7.64 -7.37
CA VAL A 132 5.81 -7.88 -8.76
C VAL A 132 5.78 -9.36 -9.08
N GLY A 133 6.62 -10.14 -8.42
CA GLY A 133 6.68 -11.60 -8.60
C GLY A 133 7.25 -12.02 -9.96
N GLY A 134 7.20 -13.33 -10.22
CA GLY A 134 7.74 -13.92 -11.44
C GLY A 134 9.27 -13.80 -11.52
N ALA A 135 9.81 -13.94 -12.71
CA ALA A 135 11.26 -13.81 -12.99
C ALA A 135 11.75 -12.35 -13.06
N ASN A 136 11.00 -11.40 -12.47
CA ASN A 136 11.36 -9.99 -12.52
C ASN A 136 12.54 -9.70 -11.59
N THR A 137 13.73 -9.59 -12.18
CA THR A 137 14.91 -9.09 -11.48
C THR A 137 14.83 -7.56 -11.33
N PRO A 138 15.55 -6.95 -10.36
CA PRO A 138 15.64 -5.50 -10.24
C PRO A 138 16.06 -4.81 -11.56
N ALA A 139 17.01 -5.40 -12.30
CA ALA A 139 17.44 -4.90 -13.60
C ALA A 139 16.33 -4.98 -14.67
N GLY A 140 15.54 -6.07 -14.65
CA GLY A 140 14.38 -6.22 -15.55
C GLY A 140 13.31 -5.17 -15.29
N LEU A 141 13.05 -4.84 -14.01
CA LEU A 141 12.12 -3.76 -13.66
C LEU A 141 12.59 -2.41 -14.17
N ILE A 142 13.90 -2.10 -14.03
CA ILE A 142 14.45 -0.84 -14.55
C ILE A 142 14.25 -0.74 -16.07
N ARG A 143 14.49 -1.81 -16.83
CA ARG A 143 14.27 -1.80 -18.30
C ARG A 143 12.82 -1.52 -18.66
N LYS A 144 11.85 -2.12 -17.96
CA LYS A 144 10.41 -1.92 -18.20
C LYS A 144 9.93 -0.51 -17.89
N THR A 145 10.64 0.27 -17.06
CA THR A 145 10.28 1.65 -16.79
C THR A 145 10.56 2.60 -17.94
N ALA A 146 11.39 2.21 -18.93
CA ALA A 146 11.73 3.04 -20.08
C ALA A 146 10.47 3.36 -20.92
N ASP A 147 9.62 2.38 -21.17
CA ASP A 147 8.33 2.61 -21.80
C ASP A 147 7.26 2.92 -20.74
N ARG A 148 6.71 4.12 -20.84
CA ARG A 148 5.68 4.60 -19.91
C ARG A 148 4.36 3.84 -20.06
N ALA A 149 4.01 3.43 -21.26
CA ALA A 149 2.75 2.72 -21.52
C ALA A 149 2.83 1.28 -21.00
N GLU A 150 3.91 0.58 -21.33
CA GLU A 150 4.18 -0.77 -20.82
C GLU A 150 4.24 -0.79 -19.29
N TRP A 151 4.92 0.19 -18.69
CA TRP A 151 5.01 0.33 -17.24
C TRP A 151 3.64 0.50 -16.58
N ARG A 152 2.78 1.38 -17.13
CA ARG A 152 1.42 1.58 -16.61
C ARG A 152 0.58 0.32 -16.68
N LEU A 153 0.65 -0.39 -17.80
CA LEU A 153 -0.07 -1.65 -18.01
C LEU A 153 0.40 -2.71 -17.00
N MET A 154 1.71 -2.84 -16.82
CA MET A 154 2.29 -3.76 -15.83
C MET A 154 1.81 -3.42 -14.41
N VAL A 155 1.82 -2.15 -14.01
CA VAL A 155 1.33 -1.71 -12.69
C VAL A 155 -0.14 -2.06 -12.50
N ALA A 156 -0.99 -1.84 -13.51
CA ALA A 156 -2.39 -2.18 -13.46
C ALA A 156 -2.59 -3.70 -13.30
N ASN A 157 -1.88 -4.50 -14.09
CA ASN A 157 -1.97 -5.97 -14.03
C ASN A 157 -1.54 -6.53 -12.67
N VAL A 158 -0.40 -6.06 -12.11
CA VAL A 158 0.11 -6.53 -10.82
C VAL A 158 -0.82 -6.18 -9.66
N LEU A 159 -1.49 -5.03 -9.74
CA LEU A 159 -2.43 -4.58 -8.71
C LEU A 159 -3.85 -5.11 -8.90
N GLY A 160 -4.14 -5.76 -10.03
CA GLY A 160 -5.48 -6.19 -10.41
C GLY A 160 -6.42 -5.01 -10.65
N ASP A 161 -5.88 -3.88 -11.09
CA ASP A 161 -6.65 -2.71 -11.49
C ASP A 161 -7.06 -2.85 -12.97
N THR A 162 -8.24 -2.35 -13.31
CA THR A 162 -8.63 -2.25 -14.73
C THR A 162 -7.65 -1.30 -15.43
N ALA A 163 -7.09 -1.73 -16.57
CA ALA A 163 -6.13 -0.91 -17.32
C ALA A 163 -6.72 0.49 -17.57
N PRO A 164 -5.97 1.58 -17.34
CA PRO A 164 -6.45 2.92 -17.68
C PRO A 164 -6.66 3.02 -19.20
N ARG A 165 -7.85 3.45 -19.58
CA ARG A 165 -8.15 3.82 -20.97
C ARG A 165 -7.30 5.00 -21.44
#